data_0f105923c52c84612b47d6a935073a17
#
_entry.id   0f105923c52c84612b47d6a935073a17
#
_cell.length_a   1.000
_cell.length_b   1.000
_cell.length_c   1.000
_cell.angle_alpha   90.00
_cell.angle_beta   90.00
_cell.angle_gamma   90.00
#
_symmetry.space_group_name_H-M   'P 1'
#
loop_
_entity.id
_entity.type
_entity.pdbx_description
1 polymer ?
#
loop_
_entity_poly.entity_id
_entity_poly.type
_entity_poly.pdbx_seq_one_letter_code
_entity_poly.pdbx_strand_id
1 'polypeptide(L)'
;MTNLKVLFDKIKHLSKSLDPNIEYVVYGDVYELNHIQNVTYPAVVVTVGQHTSNLDNYNFNYRLNIFYVDRLTDDKVNKIDVHANAIIFINSLLKALDDEYIISDYEIFNFNERFNDVCAGAYVSCRIQMPISECYDFPGGDGKTPEIISNVEDINITENGVYSAPYGTAYKNVDVNVQDESKDEYFRKIIEGRLDEPLVVPSATTYIRPHAFEYLNVNDLSNDVVCPLLELPEGNEISIGDSAFQYAKIKKIIVPSDNKLNGPYIFAYNKNLEELIWKSNSAAFGMCYHCTDLKTVSFTGSKLVISASAFLNCTSLKIVDLSECTSVANLSSFTAFNGVPTTCEFRIPAALYDAWINATNWAALYAQGYKFISV
;
A
#
# COMPACT_ATOMS: atom_id res chain seq x y z
N MET A 1 1.09 2.04 -4.56
CA MET A 1 1.03 1.64 -5.97
C MET A 1 1.51 0.21 -6.04
N THR A 2 0.86 -0.56 -6.83
CA THR A 2 1.24 -1.96 -6.99
C THR A 2 2.61 -2.03 -7.67
N ASN A 3 3.36 -3.06 -7.35
CA ASN A 3 4.56 -3.52 -8.03
C ASN A 3 4.45 -3.43 -9.55
N LEU A 4 3.22 -3.52 -10.04
CA LEU A 4 2.90 -3.43 -11.45
C LEU A 4 3.29 -2.08 -12.06
N LYS A 5 3.18 -0.97 -11.34
CA LYS A 5 3.65 0.32 -11.87
C LYS A 5 5.16 0.39 -11.95
N VAL A 6 5.86 -0.11 -10.93
CA VAL A 6 7.33 -0.18 -10.94
C VAL A 6 7.80 -1.02 -12.13
N LEU A 7 7.19 -2.19 -12.31
CA LEU A 7 7.48 -3.05 -13.46
C LEU A 7 7.17 -2.36 -14.80
N PHE A 8 6.03 -1.67 -14.90
CA PHE A 8 5.67 -0.93 -16.10
C PHE A 8 6.66 0.22 -16.39
N ASP A 9 7.02 0.99 -15.38
CA ASP A 9 7.98 2.10 -15.53
C ASP A 9 9.36 1.57 -15.92
N LYS A 10 9.77 0.40 -15.40
CA LYS A 10 10.99 -0.29 -15.81
C LYS A 10 10.92 -0.75 -17.27
N ILE A 11 9.83 -1.41 -17.66
CA ILE A 11 9.61 -1.82 -19.07
C ILE A 11 9.65 -0.59 -19.97
N LYS A 12 9.01 0.51 -19.59
CA LYS A 12 9.01 1.77 -20.34
C LYS A 12 10.41 2.35 -20.49
N HIS A 13 11.20 2.36 -19.42
CA HIS A 13 12.60 2.84 -19.47
C HIS A 13 13.46 1.97 -20.38
N LEU A 14 13.42 0.65 -20.17
CA LEU A 14 14.18 -0.31 -20.97
C LEU A 14 13.78 -0.26 -22.45
N SER A 15 12.48 -0.15 -22.75
CA SER A 15 12.01 -0.07 -24.14
C SER A 15 12.62 1.12 -24.87
N LYS A 16 12.63 2.29 -24.24
CA LYS A 16 13.23 3.51 -24.83
C LYS A 16 14.76 3.47 -24.88
N SER A 17 15.38 2.72 -23.98
CA SER A 17 16.84 2.51 -24.00
C SER A 17 17.27 1.56 -25.10
N LEU A 18 16.49 0.50 -25.35
CA LEU A 18 16.76 -0.51 -26.38
C LEU A 18 16.47 -0.01 -27.79
N ASP A 19 15.42 0.79 -27.97
CA ASP A 19 15.08 1.43 -29.23
C ASP A 19 14.64 2.90 -28.98
N PRO A 20 15.53 3.87 -29.27
CA PRO A 20 15.23 5.30 -29.08
C PRO A 20 14.08 5.83 -29.95
N ASN A 21 13.66 5.08 -30.98
CA ASN A 21 12.53 5.48 -31.82
C ASN A 21 11.17 5.19 -31.14
N ILE A 22 11.16 4.41 -30.04
CA ILE A 22 9.94 4.14 -29.29
C ILE A 22 9.58 5.38 -28.45
N GLU A 23 8.62 6.13 -28.92
CA GLU A 23 8.04 7.26 -28.16
C GLU A 23 6.92 6.82 -27.23
N TYR A 24 6.09 5.87 -27.70
CA TYR A 24 4.90 5.41 -27.00
C TYR A 24 5.12 4.06 -26.32
N VAL A 25 5.01 4.05 -25.01
CA VAL A 25 4.88 2.83 -24.21
C VAL A 25 3.59 2.96 -23.40
N VAL A 26 2.60 2.16 -23.73
CA VAL A 26 1.22 2.27 -23.24
C VAL A 26 0.92 1.07 -22.35
N TYR A 27 0.21 1.34 -21.25
CA TYR A 27 -0.36 0.33 -20.38
C TYR A 27 -1.86 0.20 -20.65
N GLY A 28 -2.33 -0.99 -20.97
CA GLY A 28 -3.74 -1.25 -21.25
C GLY A 28 -3.92 -2.30 -22.35
N ASP A 29 -5.01 -2.21 -23.07
CA ASP A 29 -5.27 -3.05 -24.23
C ASP A 29 -4.46 -2.54 -25.44
N VAL A 30 -4.09 -3.45 -26.35
CA VAL A 30 -3.37 -3.07 -27.59
C VAL A 30 -4.17 -2.07 -28.44
N TYR A 31 -5.49 -2.09 -28.34
CA TYR A 31 -6.38 -1.15 -29.04
C TYR A 31 -6.36 0.28 -28.45
N GLU A 32 -5.72 0.50 -27.31
CA GLU A 32 -5.49 1.84 -26.76
C GLU A 32 -4.71 2.73 -27.74
N LEU A 33 -3.87 2.12 -28.60
CA LEU A 33 -3.18 2.86 -29.66
C LEU A 33 -4.14 3.60 -30.61
N ASN A 34 -5.38 3.12 -30.77
CA ASN A 34 -6.42 3.79 -31.59
C ASN A 34 -6.93 5.09 -30.97
N HIS A 35 -6.74 5.28 -29.67
CA HIS A 35 -7.20 6.47 -28.94
C HIS A 35 -6.13 7.57 -28.87
N ILE A 36 -4.90 7.25 -29.29
CA ILE A 36 -3.80 8.21 -29.31
C ILE A 36 -3.79 8.91 -30.67
N GLN A 37 -3.87 10.23 -30.69
CA GLN A 37 -3.73 10.99 -31.92
C GLN A 37 -2.27 11.04 -32.36
N ASN A 38 -2.01 10.73 -33.63
CA ASN A 38 -0.67 10.76 -34.24
C ASN A 38 0.35 9.83 -33.56
N VAL A 39 -0.02 8.55 -33.36
CA VAL A 39 0.93 7.55 -32.87
C VAL A 39 2.14 7.47 -33.77
N THR A 40 3.32 7.61 -33.20
CA THR A 40 4.58 7.28 -33.86
C THR A 40 4.93 5.81 -33.63
N TYR A 41 5.42 5.15 -34.63
CA TYR A 41 5.83 3.77 -34.58
C TYR A 41 7.36 3.66 -34.75
N PRO A 42 8.02 2.70 -34.09
CA PRO A 42 7.44 1.61 -33.31
C PRO A 42 6.85 2.05 -31.97
N ALA A 43 5.88 1.29 -31.47
CA ALA A 43 5.24 1.50 -30.16
C ALA A 43 5.24 0.20 -29.34
N VAL A 44 5.21 0.33 -28.02
CA VAL A 44 5.13 -0.81 -27.11
C VAL A 44 3.83 -0.72 -26.30
N VAL A 45 3.12 -1.84 -26.19
CA VAL A 45 1.92 -1.94 -25.34
C VAL A 45 2.12 -3.06 -24.33
N VAL A 46 1.79 -2.79 -23.07
CA VAL A 46 1.87 -3.76 -21.99
C VAL A 46 0.47 -4.01 -21.45
N THR A 47 0.01 -5.25 -21.60
CA THR A 47 -1.26 -5.70 -21.01
C THR A 47 -1.00 -6.64 -19.85
N VAL A 48 -1.82 -6.55 -18.82
CA VAL A 48 -1.72 -7.45 -17.66
C VAL A 48 -2.86 -8.44 -17.68
N GLY A 49 -2.51 -9.70 -17.59
CA GLY A 49 -3.43 -10.80 -17.39
C GLY A 49 -3.65 -11.06 -15.88
N GLN A 50 -3.73 -12.33 -15.54
CA GLN A 50 -3.88 -12.74 -14.14
C GLN A 50 -2.59 -12.46 -13.35
N HIS A 51 -2.77 -12.04 -12.09
CA HIS A 51 -1.69 -11.96 -11.12
C HIS A 51 -1.99 -12.88 -9.96
N THR A 52 -0.95 -13.44 -9.36
CA THR A 52 -1.04 -14.23 -8.13
C THR A 52 0.05 -13.75 -7.16
N SER A 53 -0.31 -13.64 -5.91
CA SER A 53 0.67 -13.40 -4.83
C SER A 53 0.93 -14.72 -4.11
N ASN A 54 2.19 -15.01 -3.83
CA ASN A 54 2.58 -16.10 -2.96
C ASN A 54 3.20 -15.52 -1.70
N LEU A 55 2.43 -15.51 -0.62
CA LEU A 55 2.84 -14.96 0.66
C LEU A 55 3.93 -15.81 1.35
N ASP A 56 3.97 -17.12 1.06
CA ASP A 56 4.96 -18.02 1.66
C ASP A 56 6.38 -17.73 1.15
N ASN A 57 6.49 -17.28 -0.10
CA ASN A 57 7.77 -16.98 -0.76
C ASN A 57 8.01 -15.48 -0.95
N TYR A 58 7.14 -14.63 -0.43
CA TYR A 58 7.22 -13.17 -0.57
C TYR A 58 7.43 -12.71 -2.02
N ASN A 59 6.64 -13.26 -2.96
CA ASN A 59 6.75 -12.95 -4.38
C ASN A 59 5.39 -12.62 -5.00
N PHE A 60 5.40 -11.66 -5.92
CA PHE A 60 4.29 -11.41 -6.83
C PHE A 60 4.58 -12.00 -8.20
N ASN A 61 3.60 -12.68 -8.77
CA ASN A 61 3.69 -13.22 -10.11
C ASN A 61 2.69 -12.51 -11.03
N TYR A 62 3.20 -11.80 -12.01
CA TYR A 62 2.39 -11.13 -13.02
C TYR A 62 2.47 -11.90 -14.33
N ARG A 63 1.31 -12.15 -14.95
CA ARG A 63 1.27 -12.58 -16.34
C ARG A 63 1.07 -11.36 -17.23
N LEU A 64 2.06 -11.07 -18.06
CA LEU A 64 2.05 -9.92 -18.95
C LEU A 64 2.04 -10.37 -20.40
N ASN A 65 1.40 -9.55 -21.24
CA ASN A 65 1.67 -9.57 -22.67
C ASN A 65 2.31 -8.24 -23.04
N ILE A 66 3.49 -8.30 -23.66
CA ILE A 66 4.23 -7.13 -24.10
C ILE A 66 4.29 -7.16 -25.63
N PHE A 67 3.66 -6.18 -26.25
CA PHE A 67 3.55 -6.05 -27.69
C PHE A 67 4.58 -5.03 -28.18
N TYR A 68 5.33 -5.38 -29.22
CA TYR A 68 6.05 -4.44 -30.06
C TYR A 68 5.27 -4.31 -31.37
N VAL A 69 4.86 -3.09 -31.69
CA VAL A 69 3.97 -2.77 -32.80
C VAL A 69 4.68 -1.81 -33.73
N ASP A 70 4.75 -2.12 -35.00
CA ASP A 70 5.33 -1.23 -36.01
C ASP A 70 4.44 -1.15 -37.26
N ARG A 71 4.60 -0.05 -38.02
CA ARG A 71 3.78 0.25 -39.16
C ARG A 71 4.26 -0.52 -40.40
N LEU A 72 3.31 -1.10 -41.11
CA LEU A 72 3.60 -1.69 -42.43
C LEU A 72 3.54 -0.60 -43.50
N THR A 73 4.43 -0.74 -44.49
CA THR A 73 4.32 0.01 -45.75
C THR A 73 3.07 -0.41 -46.50
N ASP A 74 2.56 0.46 -47.38
CA ASP A 74 1.29 0.26 -48.10
C ASP A 74 1.30 -1.05 -48.90
N ASP A 75 2.45 -1.46 -49.42
CA ASP A 75 2.68 -2.72 -50.15
C ASP A 75 3.04 -3.89 -49.25
N LYS A 76 3.18 -3.66 -47.91
CA LYS A 76 3.55 -4.66 -46.90
C LYS A 76 4.88 -5.38 -47.15
N VAL A 77 5.78 -4.81 -47.90
CA VAL A 77 7.09 -5.40 -48.21
C VAL A 77 7.96 -5.53 -46.98
N ASN A 78 7.84 -4.56 -46.04
CA ASN A 78 8.62 -4.56 -44.79
C ASN A 78 8.11 -5.52 -43.70
N LYS A 79 7.09 -6.33 -43.96
CA LYS A 79 6.47 -7.19 -42.95
C LYS A 79 7.43 -8.16 -42.25
N ILE A 80 8.34 -8.77 -43.03
CA ILE A 80 9.33 -9.71 -42.51
C ILE A 80 10.30 -8.97 -41.59
N ASP A 81 10.74 -7.78 -42.01
CA ASP A 81 11.66 -6.95 -41.21
C ASP A 81 11.03 -6.49 -39.92
N VAL A 82 9.75 -6.06 -39.96
CA VAL A 82 9.00 -5.67 -38.78
C VAL A 82 8.89 -6.84 -37.77
N HIS A 83 8.56 -8.03 -38.23
CA HIS A 83 8.51 -9.20 -37.35
C HIS A 83 9.89 -9.57 -36.79
N ALA A 84 10.94 -9.49 -37.59
CA ALA A 84 12.31 -9.79 -37.16
C ALA A 84 12.77 -8.78 -36.10
N ASN A 85 12.55 -7.50 -36.34
CA ASN A 85 12.89 -6.42 -35.39
C ASN A 85 12.11 -6.56 -34.07
N ALA A 86 10.81 -6.88 -34.15
CA ALA A 86 9.98 -7.11 -32.99
C ALA A 86 10.49 -8.27 -32.12
N ILE A 87 10.87 -9.39 -32.75
CA ILE A 87 11.43 -10.55 -32.04
C ILE A 87 12.77 -10.21 -31.38
N ILE A 88 13.66 -9.49 -32.10
CA ILE A 88 14.96 -9.05 -31.57
C ILE A 88 14.73 -8.11 -30.37
N PHE A 89 13.84 -7.13 -30.51
CA PHE A 89 13.50 -6.21 -29.45
C PHE A 89 12.98 -6.94 -28.21
N ILE A 90 11.97 -7.82 -28.37
CA ILE A 90 11.37 -8.58 -27.29
C ILE A 90 12.41 -9.43 -26.56
N ASN A 91 13.27 -10.14 -27.28
CA ASN A 91 14.33 -10.95 -26.66
C ASN A 91 15.33 -10.08 -25.88
N SER A 92 15.66 -8.89 -26.39
CA SER A 92 16.55 -7.95 -25.72
C SER A 92 15.90 -7.38 -24.45
N LEU A 93 14.61 -7.08 -24.52
CA LEU A 93 13.84 -6.61 -23.37
C LEU A 93 13.70 -7.68 -22.29
N LEU A 94 13.38 -8.92 -22.68
CA LEU A 94 13.29 -10.04 -21.73
C LEU A 94 14.63 -10.27 -21.04
N LYS A 95 15.74 -10.24 -21.80
CA LYS A 95 17.08 -10.39 -21.23
C LYS A 95 17.40 -9.28 -20.24
N ALA A 96 17.07 -8.03 -20.56
CA ALA A 96 17.31 -6.90 -19.66
C ALA A 96 16.39 -6.93 -18.39
N LEU A 97 15.22 -7.52 -18.51
CA LEU A 97 14.34 -7.76 -17.36
C LEU A 97 14.79 -8.95 -16.51
N ASP A 98 15.35 -10.01 -17.13
CA ASP A 98 15.82 -11.22 -16.45
C ASP A 98 17.06 -10.94 -15.56
N ASP A 99 17.77 -9.85 -15.82
CA ASP A 99 18.85 -9.38 -14.95
C ASP A 99 18.34 -8.93 -13.55
N GLU A 100 17.06 -8.54 -13.42
CA GLU A 100 16.47 -8.03 -12.19
C GLU A 100 15.29 -8.89 -11.69
N TYR A 101 14.56 -9.57 -12.59
CA TYR A 101 13.34 -10.32 -12.27
C TYR A 101 13.43 -11.75 -12.78
N ILE A 102 12.75 -12.66 -12.13
CA ILE A 102 12.65 -14.05 -12.64
C ILE A 102 11.55 -14.09 -13.69
N ILE A 103 11.96 -14.40 -14.94
CA ILE A 103 11.04 -14.56 -16.07
C ILE A 103 10.83 -16.04 -16.36
N SER A 104 9.59 -16.45 -16.47
CA SER A 104 9.22 -17.83 -16.76
C SER A 104 8.02 -17.91 -17.69
N ASP A 105 7.76 -19.12 -18.22
CA ASP A 105 6.58 -19.44 -19.02
C ASP A 105 6.34 -18.43 -20.16
N TYR A 106 7.40 -18.09 -20.91
CA TYR A 106 7.27 -17.12 -21.99
C TYR A 106 7.16 -17.77 -23.37
N GLU A 107 6.29 -17.21 -24.18
CA GLU A 107 6.11 -17.57 -25.59
C GLU A 107 5.98 -16.30 -26.43
N ILE A 108 6.61 -16.29 -27.61
CA ILE A 108 6.60 -15.15 -28.55
C ILE A 108 5.72 -15.47 -29.74
N PHE A 109 4.80 -14.58 -30.06
CA PHE A 109 3.85 -14.71 -31.14
C PHE A 109 3.95 -13.52 -32.08
N ASN A 110 3.90 -13.78 -33.39
CA ASN A 110 3.75 -12.74 -34.40
C ASN A 110 2.27 -12.39 -34.58
N PHE A 111 1.98 -11.14 -34.84
CA PHE A 111 0.64 -10.70 -35.16
C PHE A 111 0.58 -9.69 -36.30
N ASN A 112 -0.60 -9.55 -36.91
CA ASN A 112 -0.92 -8.52 -37.86
C ASN A 112 -2.32 -8.00 -37.51
N GLU A 113 -2.42 -6.70 -37.25
CA GLU A 113 -3.65 -6.08 -36.86
C GLU A 113 -3.93 -4.83 -37.69
N ARG A 114 -5.19 -4.44 -37.70
CA ARG A 114 -5.63 -3.15 -38.17
C ARG A 114 -6.02 -2.29 -36.97
N PHE A 115 -5.14 -1.36 -36.69
CA PHE A 115 -5.46 -0.21 -35.85
C PHE A 115 -5.95 0.94 -36.75
N ASN A 116 -5.74 2.20 -36.37
CA ASN A 116 -5.89 3.32 -37.28
C ASN A 116 -4.94 3.21 -38.48
N ASP A 117 -3.80 2.56 -38.29
CA ASP A 117 -2.82 2.18 -39.29
C ASP A 117 -2.75 0.65 -39.46
N VAL A 118 -2.21 0.21 -40.59
CA VAL A 118 -1.92 -1.22 -40.80
C VAL A 118 -0.57 -1.54 -40.17
N CYS A 119 -0.59 -2.31 -39.11
CA CYS A 119 0.57 -2.64 -38.30
C CYS A 119 0.87 -4.15 -38.29
N ALA A 120 2.08 -4.48 -37.96
CA ALA A 120 2.51 -5.83 -37.61
C ALA A 120 3.45 -5.76 -36.40
N GLY A 121 3.85 -6.90 -35.91
CA GLY A 121 4.79 -6.98 -34.81
C GLY A 121 4.85 -8.35 -34.19
N ALA A 122 5.35 -8.40 -32.99
CA ALA A 122 5.30 -9.58 -32.13
C ALA A 122 4.89 -9.18 -30.73
N TYR A 123 4.37 -10.14 -30.00
CA TYR A 123 4.19 -10.00 -28.57
C TYR A 123 4.74 -11.20 -27.82
N VAL A 124 5.14 -10.99 -26.58
CA VAL A 124 5.49 -12.05 -25.65
C VAL A 124 4.40 -12.16 -24.59
N SER A 125 3.95 -13.39 -24.34
CA SER A 125 3.21 -13.73 -23.12
C SER A 125 4.21 -14.34 -22.14
N CYS A 126 4.42 -13.72 -21.00
CA CYS A 126 5.40 -14.18 -20.02
C CYS A 126 4.86 -14.04 -18.59
N ARG A 127 5.46 -14.81 -17.69
CA ARG A 127 5.27 -14.63 -16.24
C ARG A 127 6.52 -13.96 -15.69
N ILE A 128 6.30 -12.84 -14.98
CA ILE A 128 7.37 -12.12 -14.30
C ILE A 128 7.13 -12.25 -12.80
N GLN A 129 8.12 -12.79 -12.10
CA GLN A 129 8.12 -12.91 -10.66
C GLN A 129 8.98 -11.79 -10.07
N MET A 130 8.36 -11.01 -9.19
CA MET A 130 8.99 -9.91 -8.48
C MET A 130 9.09 -10.26 -7.00
N PRO A 131 10.27 -10.14 -6.37
CA PRO A 131 10.35 -10.23 -4.91
C PRO A 131 9.55 -9.09 -4.27
N ILE A 132 8.89 -9.38 -3.15
CA ILE A 132 8.15 -8.35 -2.40
C ILE A 132 9.08 -7.23 -1.92
N SER A 133 10.37 -7.54 -1.65
CA SER A 133 11.37 -6.54 -1.27
C SER A 133 11.60 -5.47 -2.33
N GLU A 134 11.46 -5.80 -3.61
CA GLU A 134 11.58 -4.84 -4.72
C GLU A 134 10.30 -4.06 -4.98
N CYS A 135 9.22 -4.47 -4.33
CA CYS A 135 7.98 -3.72 -4.33
C CYS A 135 8.11 -2.35 -3.69
N TYR A 136 9.22 -2.10 -3.06
CA TYR A 136 9.52 -0.94 -2.24
C TYR A 136 10.70 -0.11 -2.73
N ASP A 137 11.39 -0.56 -3.77
CA ASP A 137 12.38 0.27 -4.42
C ASP A 137 11.67 1.36 -5.23
N PHE A 138 11.86 2.59 -4.79
CA PHE A 138 11.45 3.76 -5.54
C PHE A 138 12.09 3.74 -6.93
N PRO A 139 11.39 4.24 -7.98
CA PRO A 139 12.00 4.44 -9.27
C PRO A 139 13.17 5.41 -9.13
N GLY A 140 14.37 4.89 -9.17
CA GLY A 140 15.63 5.59 -8.93
C GLY A 140 16.72 4.70 -8.36
N GLY A 141 16.50 3.38 -8.28
CA GLY A 141 17.41 2.38 -7.72
C GLY A 141 18.73 2.18 -8.47
N ASP A 142 19.45 3.27 -8.73
CA ASP A 142 20.84 3.29 -9.14
C ASP A 142 21.79 3.55 -7.95
N GLY A 143 21.33 3.29 -6.73
CA GLY A 143 22.09 3.53 -5.50
C GLY A 143 22.33 5.01 -5.20
N LYS A 144 21.70 5.90 -5.95
CA LYS A 144 21.66 7.32 -5.64
C LYS A 144 20.43 7.60 -4.80
N THR A 145 20.60 8.43 -3.81
CA THR A 145 19.53 9.08 -3.04
C THR A 145 18.38 9.43 -3.99
N PRO A 146 17.12 9.07 -3.68
CA PRO A 146 15.99 9.45 -4.50
C PRO A 146 16.12 10.93 -4.86
N GLU A 147 15.99 11.25 -6.14
CA GLU A 147 15.87 12.66 -6.53
C GLU A 147 14.74 13.23 -5.70
N ILE A 148 15.09 14.18 -4.85
CA ILE A 148 14.11 14.87 -4.01
C ILE A 148 13.06 15.40 -4.96
N ILE A 149 11.83 14.91 -4.83
CA ILE A 149 10.71 15.48 -5.57
C ILE A 149 10.55 16.89 -5.04
N SER A 150 11.25 17.82 -5.68
CA SER A 150 11.27 19.24 -5.32
C SER A 150 10.00 19.96 -5.73
N ASN A 151 9.04 19.26 -6.34
CA ASN A 151 7.78 19.83 -6.74
C ASN A 151 6.66 19.40 -5.78
N VAL A 152 6.36 20.33 -4.94
CA VAL A 152 5.28 20.30 -3.97
C VAL A 152 3.89 20.16 -4.63
N GLU A 153 3.79 20.34 -5.95
CA GLU A 153 2.57 20.14 -6.76
C GLU A 153 1.99 18.73 -6.71
N ASP A 154 2.79 17.80 -6.28
CA ASP A 154 2.34 16.42 -6.14
C ASP A 154 1.67 16.10 -4.79
N ILE A 155 1.52 17.04 -3.89
CA ILE A 155 0.88 16.86 -2.59
C ILE A 155 -0.52 17.43 -2.67
N ASN A 156 -1.53 16.59 -2.90
CA ASN A 156 -2.90 17.08 -3.01
C ASN A 156 -3.73 16.69 -1.78
N ILE A 157 -4.03 17.69 -0.93
CA ILE A 157 -5.37 17.74 -0.33
C ILE A 157 -6.26 18.33 -1.42
N THR A 158 -7.20 17.58 -1.90
CA THR A 158 -8.25 18.15 -2.71
C THR A 158 -9.02 19.15 -1.85
N GLU A 159 -9.73 20.09 -2.46
CA GLU A 159 -10.61 21.04 -1.76
C GLU A 159 -11.58 20.39 -0.76
N ASN A 160 -11.72 19.07 -0.81
CA ASN A 160 -12.55 18.24 0.07
C ASN A 160 -11.76 17.50 1.17
N GLY A 161 -10.52 17.85 1.44
CA GLY A 161 -9.72 17.21 2.49
C GLY A 161 -9.32 15.76 2.22
N VAL A 162 -9.21 15.37 0.95
CA VAL A 162 -8.82 14.01 0.57
C VAL A 162 -7.30 13.90 0.55
N TYR A 163 -6.76 13.08 1.42
CA TYR A 163 -5.35 12.70 1.42
C TYR A 163 -5.06 11.73 0.30
N SER A 164 -4.24 12.15 -0.64
CA SER A 164 -3.74 11.30 -1.69
C SER A 164 -2.23 11.35 -1.67
N ALA A 165 -1.62 10.34 -1.08
CA ALA A 165 -0.20 10.10 -1.31
C ALA A 165 -0.06 9.13 -2.47
N PRO A 166 0.89 9.31 -3.39
CA PRO A 166 1.35 8.23 -4.24
C PRO A 166 1.91 7.14 -3.34
N TYR A 167 1.72 5.90 -3.73
CA TYR A 167 2.19 4.74 -3.01
C TYR A 167 3.69 4.85 -2.71
N GLY A 168 4.08 4.59 -1.47
CA GLY A 168 5.46 4.69 -1.02
C GLY A 168 6.02 6.10 -0.83
N THR A 169 5.28 7.15 -1.22
CA THR A 169 5.56 8.53 -0.84
C THR A 169 4.42 9.01 0.02
N ALA A 170 4.52 8.73 1.29
CA ALA A 170 3.56 9.23 2.22
C ALA A 170 3.61 10.74 2.19
N TYR A 171 2.57 11.39 2.04
CA TYR A 171 2.38 12.74 2.40
C TYR A 171 2.57 13.83 1.41
N LYS A 172 1.46 14.25 1.03
CA LYS A 172 1.43 15.43 0.24
C LYS A 172 0.24 16.23 0.65
N ASN A 173 0.39 17.25 1.21
CA ASN A 173 -0.18 18.51 1.15
C ASN A 173 -0.05 19.30 2.37
N VAL A 174 0.70 20.20 2.16
CA VAL A 174 0.67 21.34 3.00
C VAL A 174 0.63 22.48 2.05
N ASP A 175 -0.04 23.47 2.47
CA ASP A 175 -0.11 24.74 1.83
C ASP A 175 1.32 25.22 1.47
N VAL A 176 1.67 25.02 0.23
CA VAL A 176 3.03 25.19 -0.26
C VAL A 176 3.37 26.61 -0.62
N ASN A 177 2.49 27.52 -0.36
CA ASN A 177 2.82 28.94 -0.41
C ASN A 177 3.75 29.41 0.71
N VAL A 178 4.29 28.46 1.49
CA VAL A 178 5.20 28.77 2.57
C VAL A 178 6.60 28.33 2.18
N GLN A 179 7.43 29.28 1.85
CA GLN A 179 8.90 29.18 1.85
C GLN A 179 9.40 28.92 3.30
N ASP A 180 9.09 27.75 3.84
CA ASP A 180 9.47 27.34 5.16
C ASP A 180 10.37 26.11 5.05
N GLU A 181 11.68 26.34 5.12
CA GLU A 181 12.70 25.29 5.03
C GLU A 181 12.48 24.17 6.07
N SER A 182 11.83 24.45 7.19
CA SER A 182 11.52 23.46 8.23
C SER A 182 10.49 22.46 7.77
N LYS A 183 9.51 22.89 6.95
CA LYS A 183 8.51 22.01 6.37
C LYS A 183 9.09 21.12 5.28
N ASP A 184 9.99 21.68 4.45
CA ASP A 184 10.69 20.89 3.44
C ASP A 184 11.49 19.75 4.07
N GLU A 185 12.16 20.01 5.19
CA GLU A 185 12.91 18.98 5.92
C GLU A 185 11.97 17.92 6.53
N TYR A 186 10.83 18.34 7.08
CA TYR A 186 9.83 17.41 7.61
C TYR A 186 9.30 16.45 6.53
N PHE A 187 8.92 16.97 5.37
CA PHE A 187 8.45 16.14 4.25
C PHE A 187 9.55 15.26 3.69
N ARG A 188 10.76 15.77 3.63
CA ARG A 188 11.92 14.98 3.23
C ARG A 188 12.11 13.79 4.15
N LYS A 189 12.00 13.96 5.47
CA LYS A 189 12.07 12.86 6.44
C LYS A 189 10.98 11.80 6.19
N ILE A 190 9.76 12.20 5.85
CA ILE A 190 8.68 11.27 5.53
C ILE A 190 9.00 10.49 4.26
N ILE A 191 9.40 11.18 3.19
CA ILE A 191 9.72 10.58 1.89
C ILE A 191 10.92 9.63 1.99
N GLU A 192 11.95 10.02 2.74
CA GLU A 192 13.16 9.21 2.95
C GLU A 192 12.97 8.09 3.98
N GLY A 193 11.79 7.99 4.59
CA GLY A 193 11.50 6.95 5.59
C GLY A 193 12.29 7.12 6.89
N ARG A 194 12.64 8.34 7.27
CA ARG A 194 13.40 8.69 8.48
C ARG A 194 12.67 9.67 9.40
N LEU A 195 11.34 9.63 9.42
CA LEU A 195 10.53 10.49 10.28
C LEU A 195 10.71 10.09 11.75
N ASP A 196 11.44 10.89 12.51
CA ASP A 196 11.77 10.75 13.93
C ASP A 196 10.95 11.68 14.83
N GLU A 197 9.97 12.36 14.26
CA GLU A 197 9.04 13.28 14.92
C GLU A 197 7.58 12.89 14.65
N PRO A 198 6.59 13.48 15.34
CA PRO A 198 5.18 13.13 15.16
C PRO A 198 4.70 13.28 13.73
N LEU A 199 3.94 12.30 13.24
CA LEU A 199 3.25 12.41 11.95
C LEU A 199 2.02 13.31 12.11
N VAL A 200 2.09 14.49 11.51
CA VAL A 200 1.02 15.49 11.57
C VAL A 200 0.03 15.27 10.42
N VAL A 201 -1.21 14.98 10.76
CA VAL A 201 -2.33 14.92 9.80
C VAL A 201 -3.07 16.26 9.88
N PRO A 202 -3.17 17.03 8.78
CA PRO A 202 -3.84 18.33 8.78
C PRO A 202 -5.30 18.25 9.22
N SER A 203 -5.75 19.28 9.94
CA SER A 203 -7.09 19.33 10.52
C SER A 203 -8.23 19.34 9.48
N ALA A 204 -7.96 19.71 8.23
CA ALA A 204 -8.93 19.67 7.15
C ALA A 204 -9.11 18.29 6.51
N THR A 205 -8.35 17.28 6.96
CA THR A 205 -8.39 15.93 6.39
C THR A 205 -9.72 15.26 6.70
N THR A 206 -10.40 14.73 5.66
CA THR A 206 -11.62 13.93 5.78
C THR A 206 -11.44 12.49 5.29
N TYR A 207 -10.38 12.23 4.56
CA TYR A 207 -10.09 10.90 4.04
C TYR A 207 -8.58 10.63 3.92
N ILE A 208 -8.14 9.51 4.46
CA ILE A 208 -6.81 8.96 4.26
C ILE A 208 -6.96 7.75 3.31
N ARG A 209 -6.34 7.82 2.15
CA ARG A 209 -6.48 6.78 1.12
C ARG A 209 -5.90 5.44 1.55
N PRO A 210 -6.36 4.33 0.94
CA PRO A 210 -5.70 3.05 1.10
C PRO A 210 -4.20 3.17 0.82
N HIS A 211 -3.39 2.50 1.63
CA HIS A 211 -1.93 2.45 1.52
C HIS A 211 -1.19 3.81 1.62
N ALA A 212 -1.84 4.88 2.12
CA ALA A 212 -1.26 6.23 2.10
C ALA A 212 0.07 6.36 2.84
N PHE A 213 0.21 5.70 3.97
CA PHE A 213 1.41 5.67 4.82
C PHE A 213 1.92 4.25 5.06
N GLU A 214 1.56 3.34 4.18
CA GLU A 214 2.08 1.99 4.22
C GLU A 214 3.61 2.04 4.12
N TYR A 215 4.29 1.28 4.98
CA TYR A 215 5.76 1.26 5.09
C TYR A 215 6.45 2.56 5.53
N LEU A 216 5.74 3.49 6.15
CA LEU A 216 6.39 4.65 6.75
C LEU A 216 7.58 4.20 7.64
N ASN A 217 8.77 4.76 7.37
CA ASN A 217 10.04 4.46 8.03
C ASN A 217 10.60 3.04 7.82
N VAL A 218 10.08 2.24 6.90
CA VAL A 218 10.61 0.88 6.64
C VAL A 218 11.76 0.87 5.64
N ASN A 219 11.84 1.86 4.75
CA ASN A 219 12.82 1.90 3.65
C ASN A 219 14.27 2.11 4.09
N ASP A 220 14.51 2.53 5.32
CA ASP A 220 15.87 2.61 5.87
C ASP A 220 16.18 1.34 6.65
N LEU A 221 16.80 0.37 5.99
CA LEU A 221 17.28 -0.89 6.59
C LEU A 221 18.40 -0.67 7.62
N SER A 222 19.02 0.53 7.63
CA SER A 222 20.13 0.88 8.51
C SER A 222 19.71 1.61 9.77
N ASN A 223 18.49 2.15 9.83
CA ASN A 223 18.04 3.00 10.92
C ASN A 223 16.80 2.44 11.61
N ASP A 224 16.88 2.31 12.93
CA ASP A 224 15.76 2.03 13.81
C ASP A 224 14.86 3.28 14.02
N VAL A 225 14.68 4.09 12.97
CA VAL A 225 13.86 5.28 13.04
C VAL A 225 12.40 4.89 13.19
N VAL A 226 11.78 5.40 14.23
CA VAL A 226 10.38 5.16 14.56
C VAL A 226 9.69 6.49 14.74
N CYS A 227 8.59 6.71 14.04
CA CYS A 227 7.71 7.85 14.26
C CYS A 227 7.13 7.76 15.69
N PRO A 228 7.36 8.74 16.56
CA PRO A 228 6.96 8.63 17.96
C PRO A 228 5.45 8.68 18.16
N LEU A 229 4.72 9.38 17.31
CA LEU A 229 3.29 9.61 17.46
C LEU A 229 2.60 9.82 16.11
N LEU A 230 1.47 9.15 15.91
CA LEU A 230 0.43 9.54 14.97
C LEU A 230 -0.79 9.97 15.80
N GLU A 231 -1.21 11.22 15.65
CA GLU A 231 -2.45 11.72 16.22
C GLU A 231 -3.33 12.25 15.10
N LEU A 232 -4.51 11.66 14.95
CA LEU A 232 -5.49 12.13 13.98
C LEU A 232 -6.23 13.36 14.53
N PRO A 233 -6.53 14.36 13.70
CA PRO A 233 -7.18 15.58 14.17
C PRO A 233 -8.60 15.33 14.69
N GLU A 234 -8.98 16.08 15.72
CA GLU A 234 -10.35 16.10 16.25
C GLU A 234 -11.26 17.00 15.40
N GLY A 235 -12.56 16.77 15.47
CA GLY A 235 -13.59 17.64 14.88
C GLY A 235 -13.96 17.32 13.42
N ASN A 236 -13.28 16.39 12.79
CA ASN A 236 -13.63 15.91 11.44
C ASN A 236 -13.91 14.41 11.45
N GLU A 237 -14.94 13.99 10.72
CA GLU A 237 -15.14 12.57 10.43
C GLU A 237 -14.10 12.11 9.41
N ILE A 238 -13.00 11.53 9.85
CA ILE A 238 -11.96 10.99 8.98
C ILE A 238 -12.27 9.53 8.64
N SER A 239 -12.36 9.22 7.35
CA SER A 239 -12.35 7.85 6.86
C SER A 239 -10.91 7.43 6.57
N ILE A 240 -10.52 6.23 7.00
CA ILE A 240 -9.19 5.68 6.75
C ILE A 240 -9.33 4.45 5.85
N GLY A 241 -8.61 4.47 4.75
CA GLY A 241 -8.64 3.38 3.76
C GLY A 241 -7.91 2.12 4.23
N ASP A 242 -8.06 1.06 3.46
CA ASP A 242 -7.43 -0.24 3.69
C ASP A 242 -5.92 -0.08 3.80
N SER A 243 -5.29 -0.73 4.79
CA SER A 243 -3.84 -0.79 4.95
C SER A 243 -3.13 0.58 4.99
N ALA A 244 -3.84 1.67 5.32
CA ALA A 244 -3.32 3.03 5.19
C ALA A 244 -1.99 3.27 5.95
N PHE A 245 -1.77 2.57 7.05
CA PHE A 245 -0.54 2.62 7.87
C PHE A 245 0.04 1.22 8.11
N GLN A 246 -0.25 0.27 7.23
CA GLN A 246 0.25 -1.09 7.36
C GLN A 246 1.79 -1.10 7.25
N TYR A 247 2.46 -1.91 8.06
CA TYR A 247 3.92 -1.99 8.17
C TYR A 247 4.63 -0.68 8.61
N ALA A 248 3.91 0.39 8.90
CA ALA A 248 4.52 1.62 9.38
C ALA A 248 5.26 1.40 10.71
N LYS A 249 6.36 2.13 10.93
CA LYS A 249 7.07 2.15 12.21
C LYS A 249 6.58 3.35 13.03
N ILE A 250 5.47 3.17 13.73
CA ILE A 250 4.86 4.20 14.61
C ILE A 250 4.78 3.64 16.01
N LYS A 251 5.20 4.42 17.01
CA LYS A 251 5.26 3.98 18.40
C LYS A 251 3.93 4.15 19.14
N LYS A 252 3.22 5.23 18.91
CA LYS A 252 1.93 5.55 19.53
C LYS A 252 0.94 6.08 18.53
N ILE A 253 -0.31 5.65 18.62
CA ILE A 253 -1.40 6.09 17.77
C ILE A 253 -2.56 6.58 18.62
N ILE A 254 -3.09 7.76 18.29
CA ILE A 254 -4.28 8.35 18.91
C ILE A 254 -5.32 8.61 17.83
N VAL A 255 -6.48 7.98 17.98
CA VAL A 255 -7.62 8.13 17.07
C VAL A 255 -8.78 8.73 17.86
N PRO A 256 -9.20 9.97 17.55
CA PRO A 256 -10.30 10.64 18.23
C PRO A 256 -11.69 10.06 17.92
N SER A 257 -12.72 10.52 18.62
CA SER A 257 -14.07 9.91 18.63
C SER A 257 -14.83 9.99 17.32
N ASP A 258 -14.49 10.93 16.49
CA ASP A 258 -15.23 11.27 15.25
C ASP A 258 -14.71 10.55 14.01
N ASN A 259 -13.72 9.66 14.17
CA ASN A 259 -13.18 8.97 13.02
C ASN A 259 -14.08 7.81 12.57
N LYS A 260 -14.40 7.80 11.28
CA LYS A 260 -15.03 6.68 10.60
C LYS A 260 -13.95 5.80 9.99
N LEU A 261 -13.82 4.59 10.52
CA LEU A 261 -12.87 3.64 9.99
C LEU A 261 -13.55 2.68 9.07
N ASN A 262 -13.12 2.64 7.84
CA ASN A 262 -13.76 1.87 6.80
C ASN A 262 -12.89 0.70 6.31
N GLY A 263 -11.56 0.79 6.45
CA GLY A 263 -10.64 -0.19 5.87
C GLY A 263 -10.18 -1.29 6.83
N PRO A 264 -9.96 -2.51 6.36
CA PRO A 264 -9.24 -3.54 7.10
C PRO A 264 -7.74 -3.23 7.18
N TYR A 265 -7.05 -3.88 8.12
CA TYR A 265 -5.58 -3.88 8.26
C TYR A 265 -4.91 -2.52 8.41
N ILE A 266 -5.61 -1.49 8.87
CA ILE A 266 -5.15 -0.10 8.87
C ILE A 266 -3.76 0.06 9.48
N PHE A 267 -3.48 -0.55 10.63
CA PHE A 267 -2.20 -0.51 11.34
C PHE A 267 -1.51 -1.88 11.41
N ALA A 268 -1.94 -2.84 10.62
CA ALA A 268 -1.41 -4.20 10.69
C ALA A 268 0.11 -4.22 10.47
N TYR A 269 0.78 -5.17 11.12
CA TYR A 269 2.23 -5.36 11.06
C TYR A 269 3.09 -4.17 11.52
N ASN A 270 2.50 -3.18 12.21
CA ASN A 270 3.27 -2.12 12.87
C ASN A 270 3.95 -2.69 14.12
N LYS A 271 5.13 -3.27 13.94
CA LYS A 271 5.87 -3.99 14.99
C LYS A 271 6.41 -3.09 16.09
N ASN A 272 6.50 -1.77 15.84
CA ASN A 272 6.98 -0.80 16.82
C ASN A 272 5.85 -0.14 17.62
N LEU A 273 4.58 -0.45 17.29
CA LEU A 273 3.43 0.12 18.00
C LEU A 273 3.38 -0.41 19.42
N GLU A 274 3.50 0.48 20.39
CA GLU A 274 3.45 0.16 21.81
C GLU A 274 2.10 0.53 22.46
N GLU A 275 1.47 1.61 21.99
CA GLU A 275 0.25 2.15 22.59
C GLU A 275 -0.75 2.59 21.50
N LEU A 276 -2.00 2.19 21.66
CA LEU A 276 -3.12 2.64 20.86
C LEU A 276 -4.21 3.24 21.74
N ILE A 277 -4.54 4.51 21.54
CA ILE A 277 -5.70 5.17 22.15
C ILE A 277 -6.76 5.31 21.07
N TRP A 278 -7.88 4.66 21.29
CA TRP A 278 -8.93 4.49 20.32
C TRP A 278 -10.25 5.00 20.84
N LYS A 279 -10.63 6.20 20.43
CA LYS A 279 -11.89 6.83 20.89
C LYS A 279 -13.05 6.61 19.91
N SER A 280 -12.81 5.97 18.78
CA SER A 280 -13.86 5.68 17.79
C SER A 280 -14.67 4.43 18.14
N ASN A 281 -15.91 4.38 17.65
CA ASN A 281 -16.86 3.31 17.96
C ASN A 281 -16.64 2.00 17.18
N SER A 282 -15.66 1.91 16.30
CA SER A 282 -15.43 0.71 15.49
C SER A 282 -13.94 0.41 15.31
N ALA A 283 -13.51 -0.74 15.83
CA ALA A 283 -12.21 -1.31 15.53
C ALA A 283 -12.35 -2.27 14.33
N ALA A 284 -11.73 -1.91 13.20
CA ALA A 284 -11.86 -2.61 11.93
C ALA A 284 -11.29 -4.03 11.95
N PHE A 285 -11.64 -4.82 10.94
CA PHE A 285 -11.07 -6.16 10.74
C PHE A 285 -9.55 -6.09 10.61
N GLY A 286 -8.84 -6.90 11.39
CA GLY A 286 -7.39 -6.99 11.36
C GLY A 286 -6.65 -5.67 11.66
N MET A 287 -7.29 -4.72 12.32
CA MET A 287 -6.79 -3.36 12.51
C MET A 287 -5.33 -3.30 12.99
N CYS A 288 -4.99 -4.05 14.02
CA CYS A 288 -3.63 -4.19 14.59
C CYS A 288 -3.10 -5.62 14.42
N TYR A 289 -3.45 -6.29 13.34
CA TYR A 289 -2.99 -7.64 13.05
C TYR A 289 -1.45 -7.73 13.07
N HIS A 290 -0.88 -8.62 13.90
CA HIS A 290 0.57 -8.77 14.08
C HIS A 290 1.34 -7.51 14.57
N CYS A 291 0.70 -6.63 15.34
CA CYS A 291 1.42 -5.58 16.07
C CYS A 291 2.08 -6.19 17.31
N THR A 292 3.24 -6.83 17.15
CA THR A 292 3.86 -7.69 18.16
C THR A 292 4.33 -6.95 19.41
N ASP A 293 4.65 -5.65 19.31
CA ASP A 293 5.13 -4.83 20.42
C ASP A 293 4.01 -4.05 21.14
N LEU A 294 2.77 -4.17 20.66
CA LEU A 294 1.62 -3.48 21.24
C LEU A 294 1.39 -3.95 22.68
N LYS A 295 1.50 -3.02 23.63
CA LYS A 295 1.40 -3.28 25.08
C LYS A 295 0.04 -2.89 25.65
N THR A 296 -0.50 -1.77 25.17
CA THR A 296 -1.74 -1.19 25.70
C THR A 296 -2.66 -0.72 24.58
N VAL A 297 -3.94 -1.02 24.76
CA VAL A 297 -5.01 -0.46 23.93
C VAL A 297 -6.06 0.12 24.86
N SER A 298 -6.46 1.38 24.64
CA SER A 298 -7.53 2.04 25.40
C SER A 298 -8.67 2.40 24.46
N PHE A 299 -9.87 2.03 24.85
CA PHE A 299 -11.12 2.34 24.17
C PHE A 299 -11.99 3.29 24.98
N THR A 300 -12.52 4.30 24.31
CA THR A 300 -13.45 5.25 24.93
C THR A 300 -14.67 5.40 24.01
N GLY A 301 -15.67 4.57 24.17
CA GLY A 301 -16.83 4.61 23.28
C GLY A 301 -18.10 4.03 23.88
N SER A 302 -19.26 4.52 23.44
CA SER A 302 -20.57 4.08 23.94
C SER A 302 -21.16 2.90 23.17
N LYS A 303 -20.67 2.60 21.97
CA LYS A 303 -21.17 1.54 21.08
C LYS A 303 -20.02 0.86 20.33
N LEU A 304 -18.94 0.57 21.07
CA LEU A 304 -17.74 -0.02 20.48
C LEU A 304 -18.04 -1.37 19.83
N VAL A 305 -17.59 -1.53 18.59
CA VAL A 305 -17.57 -2.82 17.89
C VAL A 305 -16.13 -3.21 17.62
N ILE A 306 -15.69 -4.36 18.10
CA ILE A 306 -14.38 -4.93 17.83
C ILE A 306 -14.56 -6.07 16.82
N SER A 307 -14.03 -5.87 15.62
CA SER A 307 -14.14 -6.83 14.53
C SER A 307 -13.22 -8.03 14.72
N ALA A 308 -13.45 -9.10 13.95
CA ALA A 308 -12.60 -10.28 13.99
C ALA A 308 -11.15 -9.94 13.64
N SER A 309 -10.22 -10.67 14.25
CA SER A 309 -8.77 -10.53 14.03
C SER A 309 -8.17 -9.13 14.32
N ALA A 310 -8.94 -8.22 14.95
CA ALA A 310 -8.48 -6.84 15.18
C ALA A 310 -7.12 -6.76 15.89
N PHE A 311 -6.84 -7.65 16.82
CA PHE A 311 -5.60 -7.74 17.60
C PHE A 311 -4.93 -9.12 17.51
N LEU A 312 -5.19 -9.84 16.42
CA LEU A 312 -4.62 -11.17 16.24
C LEU A 312 -3.08 -11.10 16.21
N ASN A 313 -2.45 -11.95 17.04
CA ASN A 313 -1.00 -12.01 17.22
C ASN A 313 -0.34 -10.73 17.78
N CYS A 314 -1.06 -9.92 18.55
CA CYS A 314 -0.47 -8.89 19.41
C CYS A 314 0.17 -9.54 20.65
N THR A 315 1.32 -10.18 20.48
CA THR A 315 1.93 -11.06 21.47
C THR A 315 2.45 -10.38 22.73
N SER A 316 2.64 -9.06 22.70
CA SER A 316 3.06 -8.25 23.85
C SER A 316 1.92 -7.56 24.58
N LEU A 317 0.66 -7.75 24.15
CA LEU A 317 -0.49 -7.02 24.71
C LEU A 317 -0.74 -7.43 26.16
N LYS A 318 -0.73 -6.42 27.03
CA LYS A 318 -0.86 -6.57 28.48
C LYS A 318 -2.17 -6.01 29.03
N ILE A 319 -2.67 -4.93 28.42
CA ILE A 319 -3.85 -4.22 28.89
C ILE A 319 -4.73 -3.87 27.69
N VAL A 320 -5.99 -4.25 27.79
CA VAL A 320 -7.09 -3.75 26.98
C VAL A 320 -8.01 -2.97 27.90
N ASP A 321 -7.91 -1.65 27.87
CA ASP A 321 -8.66 -0.77 28.74
C ASP A 321 -9.99 -0.38 28.10
N LEU A 322 -11.07 -0.84 28.70
CA LEU A 322 -12.47 -0.63 28.30
C LEU A 322 -13.24 0.08 29.43
N SER A 323 -12.51 0.60 30.43
CA SER A 323 -13.11 1.15 31.66
C SER A 323 -14.03 2.36 31.42
N GLU A 324 -13.76 3.11 30.34
CA GLU A 324 -14.59 4.25 29.94
C GLU A 324 -15.76 3.89 29.03
N CYS A 325 -15.95 2.61 28.71
CA CYS A 325 -17.09 2.17 27.93
C CYS A 325 -18.39 2.25 28.76
N THR A 326 -19.41 2.88 28.22
CA THR A 326 -20.72 3.03 28.89
C THR A 326 -21.69 1.87 28.60
N SER A 327 -21.30 0.95 27.73
CA SER A 327 -22.00 -0.30 27.43
C SER A 327 -21.02 -1.41 27.08
N VAL A 328 -21.46 -2.66 27.17
CA VAL A 328 -20.65 -3.81 26.73
C VAL A 328 -20.31 -3.67 25.25
N ALA A 329 -19.02 -3.72 24.92
CA ALA A 329 -18.58 -3.67 23.53
C ALA A 329 -19.06 -4.93 22.77
N ASN A 330 -19.48 -4.74 21.53
CA ASN A 330 -19.78 -5.84 20.65
C ASN A 330 -18.49 -6.47 20.11
N LEU A 331 -18.17 -7.68 20.56
CA LEU A 331 -17.05 -8.46 20.03
C LEU A 331 -17.56 -9.37 18.91
N SER A 332 -17.23 -9.07 17.67
CA SER A 332 -17.72 -9.82 16.51
C SER A 332 -17.26 -11.28 16.50
N SER A 333 -16.05 -11.54 17.02
CA SER A 333 -15.49 -12.87 17.20
C SER A 333 -14.44 -12.88 18.30
N PHE A 334 -14.35 -13.95 19.07
CA PHE A 334 -13.26 -14.16 20.02
C PHE A 334 -11.89 -14.25 19.33
N THR A 335 -11.84 -14.56 18.02
CA THR A 335 -10.61 -14.58 17.23
C THR A 335 -9.96 -13.21 17.13
N ALA A 336 -10.63 -12.14 17.53
CA ALA A 336 -10.06 -10.79 17.60
C ALA A 336 -8.76 -10.74 18.43
N PHE A 337 -8.66 -11.60 19.46
CA PHE A 337 -7.54 -11.64 20.41
C PHE A 337 -6.71 -12.94 20.33
N ASN A 338 -6.84 -13.73 19.27
CA ASN A 338 -6.02 -14.91 19.11
C ASN A 338 -4.53 -14.56 19.11
N GLY A 339 -3.72 -15.33 19.86
CA GLY A 339 -2.28 -15.07 20.01
C GLY A 339 -1.93 -13.96 21.00
N VAL A 340 -2.91 -13.28 21.58
CA VAL A 340 -2.72 -12.40 22.73
C VAL A 340 -2.52 -13.28 23.98
N PRO A 341 -1.55 -12.96 24.87
CA PRO A 341 -1.32 -13.74 26.08
C PRO A 341 -2.55 -13.74 27.00
N THR A 342 -2.90 -14.87 27.60
CA THR A 342 -4.01 -14.96 28.57
C THR A 342 -3.75 -14.17 29.86
N THR A 343 -2.50 -13.72 30.07
CA THR A 343 -2.15 -12.78 31.14
C THR A 343 -2.59 -11.35 30.86
N CYS A 344 -3.04 -11.05 29.65
CA CYS A 344 -3.60 -9.74 29.29
C CYS A 344 -4.82 -9.42 30.15
N GLU A 345 -4.88 -8.19 30.66
CA GLU A 345 -5.95 -7.68 31.49
C GLU A 345 -6.96 -6.91 30.63
N PHE A 346 -8.22 -7.33 30.67
CA PHE A 346 -9.35 -6.57 30.16
C PHE A 346 -9.92 -5.77 31.31
N ARG A 347 -9.66 -4.46 31.36
CA ARG A 347 -10.18 -3.54 32.37
C ARG A 347 -11.54 -3.07 31.93
N ILE A 348 -12.57 -3.36 32.70
CA ILE A 348 -13.97 -3.12 32.35
C ILE A 348 -14.69 -2.35 33.48
N PRO A 349 -15.75 -1.55 33.15
CA PRO A 349 -16.49 -0.83 34.18
C PRO A 349 -17.08 -1.78 35.21
N ALA A 350 -16.92 -1.46 36.49
CA ALA A 350 -17.45 -2.26 37.58
C ALA A 350 -18.96 -2.52 37.47
N ALA A 351 -19.73 -1.52 37.05
CA ALA A 351 -21.17 -1.61 36.89
C ALA A 351 -21.60 -2.57 35.74
N LEU A 352 -20.71 -2.90 34.86
CA LEU A 352 -20.99 -3.75 33.69
C LEU A 352 -20.29 -5.12 33.74
N TYR A 353 -19.60 -5.44 34.84
CA TYR A 353 -18.78 -6.64 34.95
C TYR A 353 -19.55 -7.92 34.59
N ASP A 354 -20.67 -8.18 35.26
CA ASP A 354 -21.47 -9.39 35.00
C ASP A 354 -22.04 -9.44 33.57
N ALA A 355 -22.44 -8.30 33.05
CA ALA A 355 -22.92 -8.19 31.68
C ALA A 355 -21.82 -8.51 30.68
N TRP A 356 -20.58 -8.09 30.97
CA TRP A 356 -19.43 -8.26 30.09
C TRP A 356 -18.98 -9.72 30.01
N ILE A 357 -18.74 -10.37 31.15
CA ILE A 357 -18.27 -11.77 31.19
C ILE A 357 -19.27 -12.78 30.66
N ASN A 358 -20.56 -12.40 30.59
CA ASN A 358 -21.64 -13.23 30.02
C ASN A 358 -22.01 -12.86 28.58
N ALA A 359 -21.45 -11.79 28.03
CA ALA A 359 -21.75 -11.36 26.65
C ALA A 359 -21.13 -12.31 25.60
N THR A 360 -21.79 -12.42 24.46
CA THR A 360 -21.34 -13.25 23.35
C THR A 360 -19.90 -12.94 22.97
N ASN A 361 -19.10 -13.99 22.70
CA ASN A 361 -17.66 -13.97 22.43
C ASN A 361 -16.75 -13.49 23.58
N TRP A 362 -17.20 -12.57 24.45
CA TRP A 362 -16.50 -12.20 25.69
C TRP A 362 -16.49 -13.35 26.68
N ALA A 363 -17.61 -14.05 26.83
CA ALA A 363 -17.71 -15.25 27.64
C ALA A 363 -16.73 -16.35 27.18
N ALA A 364 -16.49 -16.45 25.89
CA ALA A 364 -15.50 -17.40 25.35
C ALA A 364 -14.07 -17.02 25.74
N LEU A 365 -13.71 -15.74 25.72
CA LEU A 365 -12.41 -15.26 26.21
C LEU A 365 -12.26 -15.47 27.73
N TYR A 366 -13.31 -15.18 28.50
CA TYR A 366 -13.32 -15.44 29.94
C TYR A 366 -13.10 -16.93 30.26
N ALA A 367 -13.77 -17.82 29.51
CA ALA A 367 -13.60 -19.26 29.65
C ALA A 367 -12.21 -19.76 29.23
N GLN A 368 -11.51 -19.06 28.35
CA GLN A 368 -10.12 -19.32 27.97
C GLN A 368 -9.10 -18.87 29.02
N GLY A 369 -9.54 -18.22 30.10
CA GLY A 369 -8.69 -17.80 31.21
C GLY A 369 -8.10 -16.39 31.07
N TYR A 370 -8.59 -15.57 30.14
CA TYR A 370 -8.24 -14.15 30.11
C TYR A 370 -8.73 -13.43 31.37
N LYS A 371 -7.97 -12.43 31.82
CA LYS A 371 -8.24 -11.70 33.05
C LYS A 371 -9.18 -10.53 32.79
N PHE A 372 -10.35 -10.54 33.41
CA PHE A 372 -11.26 -9.41 33.42
C PHE A 372 -11.17 -8.70 34.78
N ILE A 373 -10.79 -7.43 34.75
CA ILE A 373 -10.56 -6.60 35.93
C ILE A 373 -11.65 -5.54 36.04
N SER A 374 -12.40 -5.60 37.09
CA SER A 374 -13.41 -4.58 37.43
C SER A 374 -12.73 -3.30 37.95
N VAL A 375 -12.95 -2.16 37.30
CA VAL A 375 -12.39 -0.86 37.65
C VAL A 375 -13.47 0.20 37.73
#